data_9ba71a4e8c2a6c0468cb22c968d597db
#
_entry.id   9ba71a4e8c2a6c0468cb22c968d597db
#
_cell.length_a   1.000
_cell.length_b   1.000
_cell.length_c   1.000
_cell.angle_alpha   90.00
_cell.angle_beta   90.00
_cell.angle_gamma   90.00
#
_symmetry.space_group_name_H-M   'P 1'
#
loop_
_entity.id
_entity.type
_entity.pdbx_description
1 polymer ?
#
loop_
_entity_poly.entity_id
_entity_poly.type
_entity_poly.pdbx_seq_one_letter_code
_entity_poly.pdbx_strand_id
1 'polypeptide(L)'
;MIPDPEQVGNHPPTSFQVDQSVPAVMLDHVSKWYGQVIGLNDVSLAIGGGVTGILGPNGAGKSTLFKILVGRLKPSQGTVRLFGIDPWRNPAPYSRVGYVSEGEKLYDWMTGHDFVSTLARLYGFTRDQASARADHVLEFVNLSDVAHKQIGKYSKGMRQRVKIAHALVNDPDLVILDEPLQGCDPVARTTIMNVIREIGAMGKTVIVSSHILSEIERITEQIVILHNGRLLALGNLHSIRGMFDKHPHRNLLKTDIPREHAARTLDVEEVNGVRFP
;
A
#
# COMPACT_ATOMS: atom_id res chain seq x y z
N MET A 1 -21.39 3.46 5.06
CA MET A 1 -21.52 2.20 5.84
C MET A 1 -21.63 1.07 4.82
N ILE A 2 -20.62 0.17 4.71
CA ILE A 2 -20.72 -0.99 3.81
C ILE A 2 -21.84 -1.86 4.39
N PRO A 3 -22.90 -2.21 3.63
CA PRO A 3 -23.94 -3.09 4.17
C PRO A 3 -23.33 -4.42 4.58
N ASP A 4 -23.85 -4.96 5.69
CA ASP A 4 -23.44 -6.24 6.26
C ASP A 4 -23.47 -7.32 5.18
N PRO A 5 -22.38 -8.10 5.02
CA PRO A 5 -22.28 -9.20 4.07
C PRO A 5 -23.44 -10.21 4.19
N GLU A 6 -24.07 -10.34 5.36
CA GLU A 6 -25.23 -11.21 5.58
C GLU A 6 -26.48 -10.77 4.81
N GLN A 7 -26.58 -9.50 4.36
CA GLN A 7 -27.73 -9.01 3.58
C GLN A 7 -27.60 -9.27 2.07
N VAL A 8 -26.42 -9.64 1.58
CA VAL A 8 -26.17 -9.97 0.16
C VAL A 8 -25.89 -11.48 0.05
N GLY A 9 -26.83 -12.30 0.42
CA GLY A 9 -26.94 -13.74 0.39
C GLY A 9 -25.71 -14.56 -0.06
N ASN A 10 -25.30 -15.49 0.80
CA ASN A 10 -24.37 -16.61 0.60
C ASN A 10 -23.01 -16.29 -0.07
N HIS A 11 -22.06 -15.84 0.74
CA HIS A 11 -20.64 -16.11 0.47
C HIS A 11 -20.43 -17.62 0.38
N PRO A 12 -19.58 -18.13 -0.55
CA PRO A 12 -19.10 -19.49 -0.42
C PRO A 12 -18.48 -19.63 1.00
N PRO A 13 -18.68 -20.76 1.69
CA PRO A 13 -18.39 -20.90 3.11
C PRO A 13 -16.88 -20.89 3.35
N THR A 14 -16.31 -19.74 3.66
CA THR A 14 -15.00 -19.59 4.28
C THR A 14 -15.09 -18.59 5.41
N SER A 15 -15.94 -18.89 6.39
CA SER A 15 -15.87 -18.23 7.70
C SER A 15 -14.64 -18.72 8.47
N PHE A 16 -13.45 -18.28 8.07
CA PHE A 16 -12.33 -18.28 8.98
C PHE A 16 -12.56 -17.13 9.93
N GLN A 17 -12.88 -17.43 11.21
CA GLN A 17 -12.86 -16.41 12.25
C GLN A 17 -11.45 -15.81 12.28
N VAL A 18 -11.36 -14.52 11.96
CA VAL A 18 -10.10 -13.77 12.04
C VAL A 18 -9.80 -13.57 13.50
N ASP A 19 -8.81 -14.27 13.99
CA ASP A 19 -8.18 -13.91 15.26
C ASP A 19 -7.48 -12.57 15.05
N GLN A 20 -8.07 -11.48 15.53
CA GLN A 20 -7.51 -10.12 15.41
C GLN A 20 -6.16 -9.97 16.11
N SER A 21 -5.75 -10.96 16.91
CA SER A 21 -4.42 -11.02 17.51
C SER A 21 -3.32 -11.42 16.52
N VAL A 22 -3.70 -12.04 15.36
CA VAL A 22 -2.75 -12.49 14.35
C VAL A 22 -2.56 -11.41 13.28
N PRO A 23 -1.31 -10.96 13.02
CA PRO A 23 -1.04 -10.00 11.95
C PRO A 23 -1.54 -10.51 10.59
N ALA A 24 -2.11 -9.60 9.78
CA ALA A 24 -2.55 -9.94 8.42
C ALA A 24 -1.37 -10.39 7.53
N VAL A 25 -0.20 -9.81 7.76
CA VAL A 25 1.05 -10.15 7.07
C VAL A 25 2.15 -10.38 8.08
N MET A 26 2.89 -11.49 7.95
CA MET A 26 4.12 -11.77 8.68
C MET A 26 5.18 -12.27 7.71
N LEU A 27 6.33 -11.61 7.72
CA LEU A 27 7.54 -12.04 7.04
C LEU A 27 8.60 -12.35 8.09
N ASP A 28 9.31 -13.47 7.88
CA ASP A 28 10.38 -13.91 8.75
C ASP A 28 11.59 -14.28 7.89
N HIS A 29 12.66 -13.46 7.98
CA HIS A 29 13.91 -13.56 7.23
C HIS A 29 13.74 -13.75 5.72
N VAL A 30 12.79 -13.00 5.12
CA VAL A 30 12.45 -13.14 3.70
C VAL A 30 13.50 -12.50 2.81
N SER A 31 14.06 -13.31 1.92
CA SER A 31 14.96 -12.86 0.86
C SER A 31 14.46 -13.30 -0.51
N LYS A 32 14.73 -12.48 -1.54
CA LYS A 32 14.41 -12.78 -2.94
C LYS A 32 15.52 -12.34 -3.87
N TRP A 33 16.04 -13.29 -4.62
CA TRP A 33 17.04 -13.07 -5.67
C TRP A 33 16.43 -13.28 -7.06
N TYR A 34 16.85 -12.46 -8.01
CA TYR A 34 16.64 -12.60 -9.45
C TYR A 34 18.02 -12.83 -10.09
N GLY A 35 18.45 -14.08 -10.15
CA GLY A 35 19.83 -14.42 -10.47
C GLY A 35 20.78 -13.77 -9.46
N GLN A 36 21.63 -12.84 -9.92
CA GLN A 36 22.58 -12.11 -9.06
C GLN A 36 21.99 -10.82 -8.46
N VAL A 37 20.78 -10.41 -8.85
CA VAL A 37 20.16 -9.19 -8.36
C VAL A 37 19.30 -9.50 -7.14
N ILE A 38 19.53 -8.76 -6.05
CA ILE A 38 18.77 -8.88 -4.81
C ILE A 38 17.54 -7.97 -4.90
N GLY A 39 16.35 -8.57 -4.84
CA GLY A 39 15.09 -7.82 -4.77
C GLY A 39 14.64 -7.55 -3.33
N LEU A 40 14.81 -8.53 -2.43
CA LEU A 40 14.67 -8.40 -0.97
C LEU A 40 15.80 -9.14 -0.28
N ASN A 41 16.27 -8.63 0.85
CA ASN A 41 17.38 -9.14 1.60
C ASN A 41 17.07 -9.13 3.09
N ASP A 42 16.76 -10.29 3.63
CA ASP A 42 16.57 -10.53 5.06
C ASP A 42 15.51 -9.61 5.71
N VAL A 43 14.31 -9.56 5.10
CA VAL A 43 13.22 -8.72 5.57
C VAL A 43 12.36 -9.49 6.55
N SER A 44 12.28 -8.99 7.79
CA SER A 44 11.37 -9.48 8.84
C SER A 44 10.45 -8.34 9.28
N LEU A 45 9.14 -8.53 9.18
CA LEU A 45 8.14 -7.56 9.61
C LEU A 45 6.78 -8.21 9.86
N ALA A 46 5.96 -7.55 10.67
CA ALA A 46 4.56 -7.91 10.87
C ALA A 46 3.68 -6.67 10.61
N ILE A 47 2.58 -6.84 9.85
CA ILE A 47 1.61 -5.79 9.57
C ILE A 47 0.24 -6.28 10.01
N GLY A 48 -0.39 -5.51 10.88
CA GLY A 48 -1.76 -5.74 11.39
C GLY A 48 -2.77 -4.78 10.81
N GLY A 49 -3.90 -4.59 11.51
CA GLY A 49 -5.01 -3.75 11.08
C GLY A 49 -4.66 -2.28 10.89
N GLY A 50 -5.50 -1.58 10.11
CA GLY A 50 -5.31 -0.18 9.74
C GLY A 50 -4.40 0.01 8.52
N VAL A 51 -3.93 1.24 8.31
CA VAL A 51 -3.13 1.58 7.12
C VAL A 51 -1.64 1.60 7.46
N THR A 52 -0.83 0.89 6.68
CA THR A 52 0.64 0.92 6.75
C THR A 52 1.21 1.41 5.42
N GLY A 53 2.04 2.44 5.47
CA GLY A 53 2.75 2.98 4.31
C GLY A 53 4.09 2.29 4.07
N ILE A 54 4.35 1.83 2.85
CA ILE A 54 5.65 1.30 2.44
C ILE A 54 6.39 2.39 1.67
N LEU A 55 7.41 2.97 2.28
CA LEU A 55 8.20 4.04 1.70
C LEU A 55 9.54 3.53 1.18
N GLY A 56 9.97 4.03 0.05
CA GLY A 56 11.31 3.76 -0.50
C GLY A 56 11.45 4.22 -1.94
N PRO A 57 12.67 4.50 -2.41
CA PRO A 57 12.93 4.89 -3.79
C PRO A 57 12.55 3.77 -4.79
N ASN A 58 12.61 4.10 -6.07
CA ASN A 58 12.48 3.09 -7.11
C ASN A 58 13.60 2.06 -6.98
N GLY A 59 13.27 0.77 -7.10
CA GLY A 59 14.22 -0.32 -6.88
C GLY A 59 14.44 -0.70 -5.40
N ALA A 60 13.77 -0.05 -4.43
CA ALA A 60 13.92 -0.38 -3.01
C ALA A 60 13.42 -1.79 -2.61
N GLY A 61 12.67 -2.47 -3.48
CA GLY A 61 12.10 -3.79 -3.23
C GLY A 61 10.58 -3.78 -2.97
N LYS A 62 9.89 -2.63 -3.00
CA LYS A 62 8.44 -2.51 -2.72
C LYS A 62 7.61 -3.46 -3.59
N SER A 63 7.73 -3.38 -4.91
CA SER A 63 6.96 -4.25 -5.82
C SER A 63 7.38 -5.73 -5.75
N THR A 64 8.62 -6.04 -5.34
CA THR A 64 9.06 -7.42 -5.05
C THR A 64 8.32 -7.94 -3.82
N LEU A 65 8.26 -7.16 -2.75
CA LEU A 65 7.50 -7.47 -1.55
C LEU A 65 6.03 -7.75 -1.89
N PHE A 66 5.38 -6.85 -2.62
CA PHE A 66 3.97 -7.01 -2.99
C PHE A 66 3.72 -8.26 -3.85
N LYS A 67 4.58 -8.52 -4.85
CA LYS A 67 4.48 -9.75 -5.65
C LYS A 67 4.60 -11.02 -4.82
N ILE A 68 5.39 -10.99 -3.74
CA ILE A 68 5.47 -12.11 -2.80
C ILE A 68 4.17 -12.23 -2.00
N LEU A 69 3.65 -11.13 -1.45
CA LEU A 69 2.42 -11.12 -0.65
C LEU A 69 1.20 -11.59 -1.44
N VAL A 70 1.12 -11.28 -2.74
CA VAL A 70 0.00 -11.72 -3.59
C VAL A 70 0.26 -13.04 -4.32
N GLY A 71 1.30 -13.78 -3.94
CA GLY A 71 1.56 -15.12 -4.48
C GLY A 71 2.12 -15.17 -5.91
N ARG A 72 2.44 -14.02 -6.51
CA ARG A 72 3.01 -13.96 -7.88
C ARG A 72 4.49 -14.32 -7.90
N LEU A 73 5.15 -14.31 -6.74
CA LEU A 73 6.58 -14.54 -6.62
C LEU A 73 6.89 -15.27 -5.31
N LYS A 74 7.47 -16.48 -5.42
CA LYS A 74 7.91 -17.22 -4.24
C LYS A 74 9.20 -16.61 -3.67
N PRO A 75 9.32 -16.45 -2.33
CA PRO A 75 10.59 -16.05 -1.71
C PRO A 75 11.69 -17.08 -2.01
N SER A 76 12.94 -16.64 -2.06
CA SER A 76 14.11 -17.51 -2.20
C SER A 76 14.51 -18.12 -0.86
N GLN A 77 14.33 -17.37 0.23
CA GLN A 77 14.55 -17.79 1.62
C GLN A 77 13.52 -17.14 2.54
N GLY A 78 13.41 -17.66 3.76
CA GLY A 78 12.50 -17.19 4.78
C GLY A 78 11.07 -17.70 4.63
N THR A 79 10.18 -17.23 5.49
CA THR A 79 8.77 -17.63 5.51
C THR A 79 7.85 -16.44 5.42
N VAL A 80 6.71 -16.63 4.75
CA VAL A 80 5.62 -15.65 4.63
C VAL A 80 4.36 -16.28 5.19
N ARG A 81 3.64 -15.53 6.00
CA ARG A 81 2.30 -15.91 6.46
C ARG A 81 1.33 -14.80 6.17
N LEU A 82 0.18 -15.17 5.64
CA LEU A 82 -0.99 -14.30 5.50
C LEU A 82 -2.06 -14.82 6.45
N PHE A 83 -2.50 -13.96 7.38
CA PHE A 83 -3.46 -14.36 8.42
C PHE A 83 -3.03 -15.63 9.18
N GLY A 84 -1.71 -15.76 9.46
CA GLY A 84 -1.13 -16.94 10.13
C GLY A 84 -0.88 -18.16 9.25
N ILE A 85 -1.37 -18.19 8.00
CA ILE A 85 -1.31 -19.30 7.07
C ILE A 85 -0.14 -19.12 6.08
N ASP A 86 0.63 -20.17 5.82
CA ASP A 86 1.62 -20.20 4.72
C ASP A 86 0.90 -20.29 3.36
N PRO A 87 0.88 -19.22 2.56
CA PRO A 87 0.08 -19.16 1.34
C PRO A 87 0.65 -20.03 0.20
N TRP A 88 1.88 -20.53 0.34
CA TRP A 88 2.49 -21.45 -0.62
C TRP A 88 2.09 -22.92 -0.36
N ARG A 89 1.64 -23.23 0.85
CA ARG A 89 1.11 -24.52 1.22
C ARG A 89 -0.42 -24.57 1.12
N ASN A 90 -1.07 -23.46 1.45
CA ASN A 90 -2.52 -23.31 1.38
C ASN A 90 -2.87 -21.95 0.77
N PRO A 91 -3.42 -21.90 -0.47
CA PRO A 91 -3.73 -20.65 -1.16
C PRO A 91 -4.99 -19.94 -0.65
N ALA A 92 -5.74 -20.51 0.29
CA ALA A 92 -6.97 -19.94 0.81
C ALA A 92 -6.86 -18.46 1.26
N PRO A 93 -5.76 -17.97 1.85
CA PRO A 93 -5.61 -16.58 2.22
C PRO A 93 -5.77 -15.59 1.05
N TYR A 94 -5.45 -16.00 -0.18
CA TYR A 94 -5.52 -15.09 -1.34
C TYR A 94 -6.95 -14.67 -1.70
N SER A 95 -7.98 -15.42 -1.31
CA SER A 95 -9.38 -15.01 -1.48
C SER A 95 -9.75 -13.79 -0.64
N ARG A 96 -8.94 -13.47 0.38
CA ARG A 96 -9.11 -12.35 1.32
C ARG A 96 -8.18 -11.17 1.01
N VAL A 97 -7.48 -11.19 -0.14
CA VAL A 97 -6.53 -10.17 -0.55
C VAL A 97 -7.04 -9.44 -1.77
N GLY A 98 -7.15 -8.11 -1.69
CA GLY A 98 -7.34 -7.22 -2.82
C GLY A 98 -6.00 -6.59 -3.21
N TYR A 99 -5.69 -6.52 -4.51
CA TYR A 99 -4.42 -5.98 -4.99
C TYR A 99 -4.60 -5.06 -6.19
N VAL A 100 -3.99 -3.89 -6.10
CA VAL A 100 -3.83 -2.94 -7.21
C VAL A 100 -2.35 -2.80 -7.52
N SER A 101 -1.94 -3.23 -8.72
CA SER A 101 -0.56 -3.05 -9.18
C SER A 101 -0.37 -1.72 -9.89
N GLU A 102 0.84 -1.15 -9.81
CA GLU A 102 1.20 0.08 -10.54
C GLU A 102 0.93 -0.04 -12.05
N GLY A 103 1.38 -1.12 -12.67
CA GLY A 103 1.33 -1.34 -14.12
C GLY A 103 0.05 -2.02 -14.66
N GLU A 104 -1.00 -2.15 -13.84
CA GLU A 104 -2.22 -2.82 -14.27
C GLU A 104 -2.93 -2.07 -15.41
N LYS A 105 -3.17 -2.76 -16.51
CA LYS A 105 -3.92 -2.24 -17.64
C LYS A 105 -5.40 -2.52 -17.48
N LEU A 106 -6.22 -1.52 -17.73
CA LEU A 106 -7.67 -1.64 -17.79
C LEU A 106 -8.13 -1.88 -19.24
N TYR A 107 -9.30 -2.44 -19.40
CA TYR A 107 -9.94 -2.64 -20.71
C TYR A 107 -10.70 -1.39 -21.12
N ASP A 108 -10.12 -0.57 -21.99
CA ASP A 108 -10.63 0.76 -22.38
C ASP A 108 -12.02 0.73 -23.02
N TRP A 109 -12.39 -0.39 -23.60
CA TRP A 109 -13.70 -0.60 -24.25
C TRP A 109 -14.81 -1.00 -23.27
N MET A 110 -14.48 -1.47 -22.05
CA MET A 110 -15.46 -1.79 -21.02
C MET A 110 -15.92 -0.54 -20.29
N THR A 111 -17.14 -0.58 -19.74
CA THR A 111 -17.57 0.41 -18.74
C THR A 111 -16.93 0.09 -17.36
N GLY A 112 -16.88 1.07 -16.46
CA GLY A 112 -16.44 0.82 -15.09
C GLY A 112 -17.26 -0.26 -14.40
N HIS A 113 -18.59 -0.19 -14.57
CA HIS A 113 -19.51 -1.17 -14.01
C HIS A 113 -19.29 -2.58 -14.61
N ASP A 114 -19.19 -2.72 -15.93
CA ASP A 114 -18.95 -4.02 -16.57
C ASP A 114 -17.63 -4.64 -16.12
N PHE A 115 -16.59 -3.82 -16.00
CA PHE A 115 -15.28 -4.27 -15.53
C PHE A 115 -15.37 -4.84 -14.11
N VAL A 116 -15.92 -4.09 -13.16
CA VAL A 116 -16.01 -4.51 -11.75
C VAL A 116 -16.96 -5.69 -11.58
N SER A 117 -18.13 -5.68 -12.22
CA SER A 117 -19.10 -6.78 -12.13
C SER A 117 -18.58 -8.08 -12.78
N THR A 118 -17.81 -7.97 -13.86
CA THR A 118 -17.18 -9.16 -14.47
C THR A 118 -16.18 -9.80 -13.51
N LEU A 119 -15.38 -9.00 -12.81
CA LEU A 119 -14.43 -9.50 -11.84
C LEU A 119 -15.12 -10.06 -10.59
N ALA A 120 -16.23 -9.46 -10.14
CA ALA A 120 -17.04 -10.02 -9.07
C ALA A 120 -17.52 -11.45 -9.44
N ARG A 121 -17.93 -11.67 -10.68
CA ARG A 121 -18.33 -13.01 -11.15
C ARG A 121 -17.21 -14.05 -11.07
N LEU A 122 -15.97 -13.65 -11.22
CA LEU A 122 -14.82 -14.56 -11.06
C LEU A 122 -14.64 -15.02 -9.59
N TYR A 123 -15.17 -14.25 -8.63
CA TYR A 123 -15.24 -14.65 -7.22
C TYR A 123 -16.47 -15.50 -6.87
N GLY A 124 -17.28 -15.88 -7.88
CA GLY A 124 -18.43 -16.77 -7.69
C GLY A 124 -19.76 -16.05 -7.44
N PHE A 125 -19.82 -14.71 -7.50
CA PHE A 125 -21.08 -13.97 -7.42
C PHE A 125 -22.00 -14.30 -8.62
N THR A 126 -23.30 -14.43 -8.38
CA THR A 126 -24.29 -14.47 -9.46
C THR A 126 -24.30 -13.16 -10.24
N ARG A 127 -24.96 -13.10 -11.40
CA ARG A 127 -25.04 -11.90 -12.20
C ARG A 127 -25.58 -10.69 -11.44
N ASP A 128 -26.68 -10.91 -10.73
CA ASP A 128 -27.37 -9.84 -10.00
C ASP A 128 -26.58 -9.39 -8.76
N GLN A 129 -25.98 -10.34 -8.04
CA GLN A 129 -25.06 -10.04 -6.93
C GLN A 129 -23.83 -9.29 -7.39
N ALA A 130 -23.24 -9.67 -8.53
CA ALA A 130 -22.07 -9.02 -9.09
C ALA A 130 -22.38 -7.58 -9.54
N SER A 131 -23.57 -7.34 -10.12
CA SER A 131 -24.04 -6.01 -10.49
C SER A 131 -24.21 -5.13 -9.25
N ALA A 132 -24.96 -5.60 -8.25
CA ALA A 132 -25.18 -4.85 -7.01
C ALA A 132 -23.86 -4.58 -6.26
N ARG A 133 -22.93 -5.55 -6.27
CA ARG A 133 -21.61 -5.36 -5.66
C ARG A 133 -20.75 -4.34 -6.42
N ALA A 134 -20.84 -4.34 -7.75
CA ALA A 134 -20.16 -3.35 -8.59
C ALA A 134 -20.67 -1.94 -8.31
N ASP A 135 -22.00 -1.75 -8.25
CA ASP A 135 -22.61 -0.45 -7.92
C ASP A 135 -22.10 0.04 -6.57
N HIS A 136 -22.14 -0.81 -5.56
CA HIS A 136 -21.69 -0.46 -4.20
C HIS A 136 -20.22 -0.04 -4.13
N VAL A 137 -19.29 -0.83 -4.71
CA VAL A 137 -17.85 -0.47 -4.64
C VAL A 137 -17.51 0.71 -5.54
N LEU A 138 -18.25 0.96 -6.64
CA LEU A 138 -18.08 2.14 -7.48
C LEU A 138 -18.58 3.40 -6.79
N GLU A 139 -19.67 3.31 -6.03
CA GLU A 139 -20.15 4.38 -5.16
C GLU A 139 -19.10 4.72 -4.09
N PHE A 140 -18.58 3.72 -3.39
CA PHE A 140 -17.54 3.88 -2.37
C PHE A 140 -16.31 4.65 -2.89
N VAL A 141 -15.90 4.41 -4.13
CA VAL A 141 -14.77 5.14 -4.74
C VAL A 141 -15.20 6.40 -5.50
N ASN A 142 -16.44 6.88 -5.33
CA ASN A 142 -16.99 8.08 -5.97
C ASN A 142 -16.93 8.01 -7.52
N LEU A 143 -17.42 6.93 -8.12
CA LEU A 143 -17.51 6.72 -9.56
C LEU A 143 -18.93 6.41 -10.06
N SER A 144 -20.00 6.53 -9.23
CA SER A 144 -21.38 6.22 -9.60
C SER A 144 -21.84 6.95 -10.85
N ASP A 145 -21.61 8.27 -10.94
CA ASP A 145 -22.05 9.12 -12.06
C ASP A 145 -21.43 8.74 -13.41
N VAL A 146 -20.34 7.99 -13.37
CA VAL A 146 -19.57 7.61 -14.55
C VAL A 146 -19.44 6.10 -14.71
N ALA A 147 -20.07 5.31 -13.84
CA ALA A 147 -19.98 3.85 -13.81
C ALA A 147 -20.22 3.20 -15.17
N HIS A 148 -21.20 3.71 -15.93
CA HIS A 148 -21.59 3.21 -17.26
C HIS A 148 -20.86 3.88 -18.43
N LYS A 149 -19.88 4.77 -18.17
CA LYS A 149 -19.00 5.32 -19.20
C LYS A 149 -17.81 4.39 -19.44
N GLN A 150 -17.34 4.32 -20.69
CA GLN A 150 -16.17 3.53 -21.04
C GLN A 150 -14.92 4.00 -20.28
N ILE A 151 -14.14 3.05 -19.76
CA ILE A 151 -12.89 3.30 -19.02
C ILE A 151 -11.87 4.08 -19.85
N GLY A 152 -11.88 3.93 -21.17
CA GLY A 152 -11.06 4.71 -22.09
C GLY A 152 -11.27 6.24 -22.00
N LYS A 153 -12.45 6.67 -21.49
CA LYS A 153 -12.80 8.08 -21.28
C LYS A 153 -12.50 8.57 -19.86
N TYR A 154 -11.98 7.70 -19.00
CA TYR A 154 -11.67 8.04 -17.61
C TYR A 154 -10.36 8.84 -17.51
N SER A 155 -10.35 9.84 -16.61
CA SER A 155 -9.10 10.47 -16.19
C SER A 155 -8.19 9.46 -15.48
N LYS A 156 -6.91 9.78 -15.30
CA LYS A 156 -5.96 8.90 -14.60
C LYS A 156 -6.43 8.60 -13.17
N GLY A 157 -6.95 9.60 -12.45
CA GLY A 157 -7.51 9.40 -11.11
C GLY A 157 -8.77 8.55 -11.08
N MET A 158 -9.66 8.66 -12.11
CA MET A 158 -10.80 7.76 -12.24
C MET A 158 -10.37 6.32 -12.54
N ARG A 159 -9.38 6.13 -13.42
CA ARG A 159 -8.79 4.82 -13.73
C ARG A 159 -8.17 4.18 -12.48
N GLN A 160 -7.53 4.95 -11.63
CA GLN A 160 -6.99 4.44 -10.38
C GLN A 160 -8.08 4.05 -9.38
N ARG A 161 -9.15 4.86 -9.29
CA ARG A 161 -10.28 4.54 -8.39
C ARG A 161 -11.06 3.30 -8.83
N VAL A 162 -11.23 3.05 -10.12
CA VAL A 162 -11.88 1.80 -10.59
C VAL A 162 -11.02 0.57 -10.31
N LYS A 163 -9.69 0.67 -10.31
CA LYS A 163 -8.80 -0.41 -9.85
C LYS A 163 -8.97 -0.69 -8.36
N ILE A 164 -9.12 0.37 -7.55
CA ILE A 164 -9.39 0.20 -6.10
C ILE A 164 -10.77 -0.46 -5.91
N ALA A 165 -11.80 -0.03 -6.64
CA ALA A 165 -13.12 -0.68 -6.60
C ALA A 165 -13.03 -2.18 -6.93
N HIS A 166 -12.29 -2.54 -7.97
CA HIS A 166 -12.03 -3.94 -8.31
C HIS A 166 -11.38 -4.71 -7.15
N ALA A 167 -10.34 -4.13 -6.53
CA ALA A 167 -9.66 -4.77 -5.41
C ALA A 167 -10.55 -4.98 -4.19
N LEU A 168 -11.65 -4.22 -4.06
CA LEU A 168 -12.61 -4.30 -2.95
C LEU A 168 -13.81 -5.21 -3.23
N VAL A 169 -13.95 -5.71 -4.46
CA VAL A 169 -15.17 -6.40 -4.90
C VAL A 169 -15.50 -7.66 -4.10
N ASN A 170 -14.50 -8.40 -3.66
CA ASN A 170 -14.63 -9.62 -2.86
C ASN A 170 -14.58 -9.38 -1.34
N ASP A 171 -14.70 -8.12 -0.91
CA ASP A 171 -14.63 -7.71 0.50
C ASP A 171 -13.36 -8.20 1.24
N PRO A 172 -12.16 -7.88 0.74
CA PRO A 172 -10.91 -8.39 1.29
C PRO A 172 -10.64 -7.88 2.71
N ASP A 173 -9.91 -8.67 3.50
CA ASP A 173 -9.37 -8.24 4.80
C ASP A 173 -8.02 -7.52 4.67
N LEU A 174 -7.28 -7.81 3.59
CA LEU A 174 -6.02 -7.17 3.24
C LEU A 174 -6.11 -6.51 1.87
N VAL A 175 -5.85 -5.22 1.80
CA VAL A 175 -5.79 -4.44 0.56
C VAL A 175 -4.37 -3.95 0.32
N ILE A 176 -3.77 -4.29 -0.81
CA ILE A 176 -2.41 -3.89 -1.19
C ILE A 176 -2.49 -2.97 -2.40
N LEU A 177 -1.94 -1.76 -2.27
CA LEU A 177 -1.99 -0.70 -3.28
C LEU A 177 -0.56 -0.29 -3.65
N ASP A 178 -0.12 -0.62 -4.88
CA ASP A 178 1.22 -0.29 -5.36
C ASP A 178 1.18 1.04 -6.13
N GLU A 179 1.80 2.09 -5.54
CA GLU A 179 1.89 3.46 -6.05
C GLU A 179 0.52 4.05 -6.52
N PRO A 180 -0.56 3.98 -5.69
CA PRO A 180 -1.91 4.32 -6.12
C PRO A 180 -2.11 5.80 -6.48
N LEU A 181 -1.22 6.69 -6.05
CA LEU A 181 -1.29 8.13 -6.27
C LEU A 181 -0.47 8.60 -7.47
N GLN A 182 0.31 7.69 -8.09
CA GLN A 182 1.25 8.05 -9.14
C GLN A 182 0.56 8.65 -10.36
N GLY A 183 0.98 9.87 -10.70
CA GLY A 183 0.50 10.62 -11.87
C GLY A 183 -0.96 11.05 -11.80
N CYS A 184 -1.57 11.03 -10.64
CA CYS A 184 -2.87 11.65 -10.38
C CYS A 184 -2.69 13.17 -10.16
N ASP A 185 -3.71 13.94 -10.54
CA ASP A 185 -3.80 15.36 -10.19
C ASP A 185 -4.07 15.53 -8.67
N PRO A 186 -3.88 16.73 -8.09
CA PRO A 186 -4.02 16.97 -6.65
C PRO A 186 -5.41 16.61 -6.09
N VAL A 187 -6.47 16.83 -6.86
CA VAL A 187 -7.85 16.52 -6.44
C VAL A 187 -8.06 15.02 -6.38
N ALA A 188 -7.66 14.31 -7.44
CA ALA A 188 -7.74 12.86 -7.49
C ALA A 188 -6.89 12.20 -6.38
N ARG A 189 -5.68 12.72 -6.10
CA ARG A 189 -4.84 12.23 -4.99
C ARG A 189 -5.59 12.34 -3.65
N THR A 190 -6.17 13.50 -3.36
CA THR A 190 -6.90 13.70 -2.11
C THR A 190 -8.09 12.74 -1.99
N THR A 191 -8.84 12.53 -3.06
CA THR A 191 -9.95 11.57 -3.10
C THR A 191 -9.46 10.15 -2.81
N ILE A 192 -8.38 9.71 -3.47
CA ILE A 192 -7.81 8.36 -3.27
C ILE A 192 -7.28 8.20 -1.84
N MET A 193 -6.59 9.20 -1.29
CA MET A 193 -6.12 9.17 0.10
C MET A 193 -7.27 9.02 1.10
N ASN A 194 -8.41 9.70 0.86
CA ASN A 194 -9.59 9.56 1.70
C ASN A 194 -10.17 8.14 1.62
N VAL A 195 -10.31 7.57 0.42
CA VAL A 195 -10.74 6.18 0.23
C VAL A 195 -9.83 5.21 0.97
N ILE A 196 -8.50 5.38 0.88
CA ILE A 196 -7.54 4.51 1.59
C ILE A 196 -7.73 4.57 3.11
N ARG A 197 -7.90 5.78 3.68
CA ARG A 197 -8.14 5.94 5.12
C ARG A 197 -9.47 5.32 5.54
N GLU A 198 -10.51 5.47 4.73
CA GLU A 198 -11.83 4.92 5.00
C GLU A 198 -11.79 3.38 5.02
N ILE A 199 -11.09 2.74 4.08
CA ILE A 199 -10.86 1.28 4.10
C ILE A 199 -10.18 0.85 5.41
N GLY A 200 -9.15 1.57 5.85
CA GLY A 200 -8.47 1.30 7.12
C GLY A 200 -9.37 1.50 8.34
N ALA A 201 -10.22 2.55 8.33
CA ALA A 201 -11.18 2.84 9.40
C ALA A 201 -12.29 1.78 9.52
N MET A 202 -12.56 1.02 8.46
CA MET A 202 -13.47 -0.13 8.48
C MET A 202 -12.86 -1.37 9.14
N GLY A 203 -11.65 -1.28 9.72
CA GLY A 203 -10.97 -2.39 10.37
C GLY A 203 -10.17 -3.29 9.43
N LYS A 204 -10.08 -2.95 8.14
CA LYS A 204 -9.28 -3.71 7.17
C LYS A 204 -7.80 -3.37 7.30
N THR A 205 -6.92 -4.29 6.92
CA THR A 205 -5.50 -4.03 6.77
C THR A 205 -5.24 -3.45 5.38
N VAL A 206 -4.62 -2.27 5.30
CA VAL A 206 -4.24 -1.64 4.03
C VAL A 206 -2.73 -1.44 3.99
N ILE A 207 -2.10 -1.90 2.93
CA ILE A 207 -0.69 -1.63 2.64
C ILE A 207 -0.62 -0.76 1.40
N VAL A 208 -0.05 0.43 1.53
CA VAL A 208 0.08 1.39 0.42
C VAL A 208 1.53 1.76 0.21
N SER A 209 2.03 1.66 -1.03
CA SER A 209 3.38 2.14 -1.35
C SER A 209 3.38 3.55 -1.91
N SER A 210 4.44 4.29 -1.61
CA SER A 210 4.83 5.52 -2.29
C SER A 210 6.34 5.72 -2.18
N HIS A 211 6.91 6.48 -3.12
CA HIS A 211 8.27 7.00 -3.01
C HIS A 211 8.30 8.43 -2.46
N ILE A 212 7.13 9.00 -2.14
CA ILE A 212 6.94 10.36 -1.62
C ILE A 212 6.47 10.30 -0.17
N LEU A 213 7.32 10.71 0.77
CA LEU A 213 7.02 10.68 2.20
C LEU A 213 5.77 11.50 2.54
N SER A 214 5.63 12.71 2.01
CA SER A 214 4.48 13.59 2.30
C SER A 214 3.12 13.04 1.83
N GLU A 215 3.10 12.08 0.89
CA GLU A 215 1.88 11.36 0.51
C GLU A 215 1.50 10.35 1.60
N ILE A 216 2.47 9.58 2.09
CA ILE A 216 2.24 8.58 3.15
C ILE A 216 1.84 9.25 4.46
N GLU A 217 2.49 10.33 4.87
CA GLU A 217 2.17 11.11 6.09
C GLU A 217 0.72 11.58 6.12
N ARG A 218 0.16 11.92 4.95
CA ARG A 218 -1.24 12.31 4.83
C ARG A 218 -2.21 11.14 4.93
N ILE A 219 -1.75 9.90 4.85
CA ILE A 219 -2.59 8.70 4.88
C ILE A 219 -2.49 8.01 6.24
N THR A 220 -1.28 7.85 6.77
CA THR A 220 -1.00 7.06 7.98
C THR A 220 0.28 7.51 8.67
N GLU A 221 0.34 7.25 9.98
CA GLU A 221 1.55 7.39 10.79
C GLU A 221 2.39 6.10 10.84
N GLN A 222 1.82 4.96 10.47
CA GLN A 222 2.52 3.68 10.48
C GLN A 222 3.26 3.47 9.17
N ILE A 223 4.59 3.36 9.24
CA ILE A 223 5.43 3.26 8.05
C ILE A 223 6.44 2.12 8.14
N VAL A 224 6.76 1.60 6.99
CA VAL A 224 7.86 0.67 6.71
C VAL A 224 8.78 1.36 5.70
N ILE A 225 10.05 1.52 6.01
CA ILE A 225 11.03 2.10 5.10
C ILE A 225 11.88 0.98 4.50
N LEU A 226 11.83 0.84 3.18
CA LEU A 226 12.66 -0.08 2.41
C LEU A 226 13.75 0.66 1.63
N HIS A 227 14.94 0.11 1.61
CA HIS A 227 16.05 0.60 0.78
C HIS A 227 16.95 -0.54 0.35
N ASN A 228 17.26 -0.64 -0.95
CA ASN A 228 18.10 -1.70 -1.52
C ASN A 228 17.69 -3.13 -1.06
N GLY A 229 16.39 -3.39 -1.02
CA GLY A 229 15.82 -4.68 -0.62
C GLY A 229 15.84 -4.95 0.88
N ARG A 230 16.27 -4.02 1.74
CA ARG A 230 16.36 -4.17 3.19
C ARG A 230 15.31 -3.32 3.91
N LEU A 231 14.86 -3.81 5.05
CA LEU A 231 14.08 -3.04 6.01
C LEU A 231 15.02 -2.09 6.75
N LEU A 232 14.81 -0.77 6.61
CA LEU A 232 15.56 0.24 7.36
C LEU A 232 14.87 0.65 8.65
N ALA A 233 13.56 0.82 8.60
CA ALA A 233 12.76 1.22 9.76
C ALA A 233 11.33 0.70 9.64
N LEU A 234 10.70 0.45 10.78
CA LEU A 234 9.31 0.04 10.93
C LEU A 234 8.74 0.73 12.17
N GLY A 235 7.59 1.35 12.08
CA GLY A 235 6.89 1.91 13.23
C GLY A 235 6.20 3.23 12.93
N ASN A 236 5.92 3.98 14.00
CA ASN A 236 5.30 5.30 13.90
C ASN A 236 6.30 6.33 13.36
N LEU A 237 5.84 7.14 12.40
CA LEU A 237 6.66 8.14 11.73
C LEU A 237 7.31 9.15 12.68
N HIS A 238 6.57 9.62 13.70
CA HIS A 238 7.12 10.55 14.70
C HIS A 238 8.27 9.92 15.49
N SER A 239 8.13 8.65 15.88
CA SER A 239 9.20 7.91 16.56
C SER A 239 10.44 7.75 15.68
N ILE A 240 10.24 7.48 14.38
CA ILE A 240 11.33 7.32 13.42
C ILE A 240 12.02 8.67 13.19
N ARG A 241 11.28 9.78 13.03
CA ARG A 241 11.88 11.13 12.96
C ARG A 241 12.72 11.46 14.17
N GLY A 242 12.19 11.22 15.38
CA GLY A 242 12.93 11.48 16.62
C GLY A 242 14.23 10.67 16.76
N MET A 243 14.36 9.54 16.06
CA MET A 243 15.64 8.82 15.98
C MET A 243 16.65 9.52 15.07
N PHE A 244 16.18 10.13 13.95
CA PHE A 244 17.04 10.88 13.03
C PHE A 244 17.44 12.23 13.61
N ASP A 245 16.56 12.92 14.34
CA ASP A 245 16.84 14.21 14.97
C ASP A 245 17.92 14.12 16.08
N LYS A 246 18.16 12.93 16.62
CA LYS A 246 19.26 12.67 17.56
C LYS A 246 20.63 12.56 16.90
N HIS A 247 20.69 12.50 15.58
CA HIS A 247 21.95 12.51 14.83
C HIS A 247 22.22 13.90 14.28
N PRO A 248 23.45 14.45 14.44
CA PRO A 248 23.76 15.78 13.96
C PRO A 248 23.56 15.88 12.45
N HIS A 249 22.70 16.82 12.04
CA HIS A 249 22.52 17.14 10.62
C HIS A 249 23.74 17.87 10.07
N ARG A 250 24.23 17.46 8.90
CA ARG A 250 25.28 18.17 8.18
C ARG A 250 24.64 19.19 7.25
N ASN A 251 24.79 20.48 7.57
CA ASN A 251 24.37 21.58 6.70
C ASN A 251 25.58 22.13 5.97
N LEU A 252 25.50 22.29 4.66
CA LEU A 252 26.56 22.87 3.83
C LEU A 252 26.24 24.36 3.65
N LEU A 253 27.06 25.22 4.27
CA LEU A 253 26.94 26.67 4.13
C LEU A 253 27.99 27.15 3.11
N LYS A 254 27.57 27.87 2.06
CA LYS A 254 28.46 28.62 1.18
C LYS A 254 28.52 30.06 1.66
N THR A 255 29.69 30.54 1.93
CA THR A 255 29.92 31.91 2.43
C THR A 255 31.26 32.44 1.95
N ASP A 256 31.35 33.74 1.74
CA ASP A 256 32.57 34.43 1.37
C ASP A 256 33.52 34.69 2.55
N ILE A 257 33.03 34.52 3.78
CA ILE A 257 33.78 34.71 5.03
C ILE A 257 33.69 33.48 5.93
N PRO A 258 34.23 32.32 5.54
CA PRO A 258 33.94 31.01 6.18
C PRO A 258 34.37 30.96 7.64
N ARG A 259 35.47 31.58 8.06
CA ARG A 259 35.96 31.54 9.44
C ARG A 259 35.09 32.35 10.40
N GLU A 260 34.62 33.53 9.98
CA GLU A 260 33.74 34.36 10.80
C GLU A 260 32.36 33.76 10.96
N HIS A 261 31.80 33.20 9.89
CA HIS A 261 30.53 32.44 9.98
C HIS A 261 30.67 31.17 10.82
N ALA A 262 31.79 30.45 10.74
CA ALA A 262 32.03 29.28 11.59
C ALA A 262 32.06 29.63 13.07
N ALA A 263 32.74 30.74 13.45
CA ALA A 263 32.74 31.19 14.85
C ALA A 263 31.35 31.51 15.38
N ARG A 264 30.54 32.26 14.59
CA ARG A 264 29.15 32.57 14.97
C ARG A 264 28.23 31.35 14.99
N THR A 265 28.49 30.35 14.14
CA THR A 265 27.68 29.14 14.08
C THR A 265 27.97 28.22 15.26
N LEU A 266 29.21 28.20 15.75
CA LEU A 266 29.60 27.42 16.95
C LEU A 266 28.99 27.97 18.24
N ASP A 267 28.56 29.23 18.26
CA ASP A 267 27.86 29.85 19.41
C ASP A 267 26.39 29.42 19.49
N VAL A 268 25.88 28.66 18.53
CA VAL A 268 24.50 28.10 18.55
C VAL A 268 24.53 26.78 19.29
N GLU A 269 23.75 26.65 20.37
CA GLU A 269 23.70 25.45 21.25
C GLU A 269 23.52 24.12 20.54
N GLU A 270 22.91 24.14 19.33
CA GLU A 270 22.58 22.95 18.53
C GLU A 270 23.71 22.52 17.58
N VAL A 271 24.80 23.28 17.47
CA VAL A 271 25.89 23.00 16.53
C VAL A 271 27.05 22.30 17.22
N ASN A 272 27.28 21.05 16.84
CA ASN A 272 28.31 20.20 17.44
C ASN A 272 29.70 20.33 16.78
N GLY A 273 29.83 21.07 15.70
CA GLY A 273 31.11 21.31 15.03
C GLY A 273 30.99 21.85 13.60
N VAL A 274 32.06 22.50 13.14
CA VAL A 274 32.18 23.02 11.77
C VAL A 274 33.39 22.38 11.10
N ARG A 275 33.23 21.93 9.86
CA ARG A 275 34.32 21.38 9.03
C ARG A 275 34.47 22.19 7.76
N PHE A 276 35.68 22.62 7.47
CA PHE A 276 36.01 23.23 6.18
C PHE A 276 36.38 22.14 5.16
N PRO A 277 36.05 22.35 3.88
CA PRO A 277 36.47 21.45 2.80
C PRO A 277 37.97 21.42 2.58
#